data_9d72bf148d52a5a25e48a624217f9955
#
_entry.id   9d72bf148d52a5a25e48a624217f9955
#
_cell.length_a   1.000
_cell.length_b   1.000
_cell.length_c   1.000
_cell.angle_alpha   90.00
_cell.angle_beta   90.00
_cell.angle_gamma   90.00
#
_symmetry.space_group_name_H-M   'P 1'
#
loop_
_entity.id
_entity.type
_entity.pdbx_description
1 polymer ?
#
loop_
_entity_poly.entity_id
_entity_poly.type
_entity_poly.pdbx_seq_one_letter_code
_entity_poly.pdbx_strand_id
1 'polypeptide(L)'
;MNPVIIECAINGVTSKATNPHVPVEPAEIVADALGCIEAGAAIIHNHIDRYGLTVEQAAERYLEAWRPVLAARPDALLYPTVHFEQGSAISYEHLVPLAAAGLRVGLTDPGSVNLGGTDADGVPAGPLVYANSFDSIRRAFDICREAKLGPSLAIYEPGFLRATLAWWRAGLLPQGAMIKLYFATERGYLGAPFGLPPTERALDAYLELLDGCDIPWAASIVGGDLCAHPVAKLALERGGHLHVGLEFYGGDRTPTNRELVTEAADLCRQVGRSVATPEQAAEILGLPGRTVRLATS
;
A
#
# COMPACT_ATOMS: atom_id res chain seq x y z
N MET A 1 17.91 -2.12 15.30
CA MET A 1 16.93 -1.64 14.28
C MET A 1 15.53 -2.09 14.70
N ASN A 2 14.51 -1.30 14.38
CA ASN A 2 13.13 -1.68 14.65
C ASN A 2 12.73 -2.96 13.91
N PRO A 3 11.72 -3.71 14.39
CA PRO A 3 11.09 -4.77 13.62
C PRO A 3 10.64 -4.30 12.24
N VAL A 4 10.58 -5.21 11.28
CA VAL A 4 10.20 -4.89 9.90
C VAL A 4 8.69 -4.98 9.75
N ILE A 5 8.06 -3.93 9.29
CA ILE A 5 6.68 -3.96 8.82
C ILE A 5 6.67 -4.66 7.46
N ILE A 6 5.91 -5.75 7.34
CA ILE A 6 5.55 -6.36 6.07
C ILE A 6 4.12 -5.95 5.76
N GLU A 7 3.95 -5.18 4.72
CA GLU A 7 2.64 -4.83 4.15
C GLU A 7 2.35 -5.76 2.97
N CYS A 8 1.12 -6.29 2.89
CA CYS A 8 0.70 -7.14 1.80
C CYS A 8 -0.49 -6.54 1.04
N ALA A 9 -0.29 -6.22 -0.24
CA ALA A 9 -1.33 -5.78 -1.18
C ALA A 9 -1.88 -6.99 -1.93
N ILE A 10 -3.02 -7.52 -1.46
CA ILE A 10 -3.42 -8.88 -1.76
C ILE A 10 -4.02 -9.09 -3.15
N ASN A 11 -4.54 -8.05 -3.82
CA ASN A 11 -5.23 -8.25 -5.09
C ASN A 11 -5.02 -7.14 -6.15
N GLY A 12 -5.30 -5.87 -5.85
CA GLY A 12 -5.24 -4.78 -6.82
C GLY A 12 -6.16 -5.01 -8.03
N VAL A 13 -5.65 -4.70 -9.22
CA VAL A 13 -6.32 -4.99 -10.50
C VAL A 13 -5.85 -6.32 -11.13
N THR A 14 -5.03 -7.09 -10.44
CA THR A 14 -4.55 -8.39 -10.92
C THR A 14 -5.72 -9.37 -11.04
N SER A 15 -5.85 -10.02 -12.18
CA SER A 15 -6.95 -10.92 -12.47
C SER A 15 -6.60 -12.38 -12.09
N LYS A 16 -7.63 -13.20 -11.83
CA LYS A 16 -7.46 -14.65 -11.67
C LYS A 16 -6.91 -15.35 -12.92
N ALA A 17 -7.02 -14.72 -14.09
CA ALA A 17 -6.38 -15.22 -15.31
C ALA A 17 -4.86 -15.02 -15.30
N THR A 18 -4.38 -13.99 -14.63
CA THR A 18 -2.94 -13.72 -14.44
C THR A 18 -2.38 -14.57 -13.30
N ASN A 19 -3.08 -14.60 -12.17
CA ASN A 19 -2.73 -15.46 -11.04
C ASN A 19 -4.02 -16.00 -10.38
N PRO A 20 -4.25 -17.34 -10.40
CA PRO A 20 -5.49 -17.93 -9.89
C PRO A 20 -5.70 -17.75 -8.38
N HIS A 21 -4.66 -17.38 -7.64
CA HIS A 21 -4.70 -17.18 -6.19
C HIS A 21 -5.14 -15.78 -5.76
N VAL A 22 -5.38 -14.86 -6.71
CA VAL A 22 -5.84 -13.49 -6.38
C VAL A 22 -7.22 -13.55 -5.71
N PRO A 23 -7.38 -13.04 -4.47
CA PRO A 23 -8.67 -12.99 -3.80
C PRO A 23 -9.52 -11.85 -4.38
N VAL A 24 -10.78 -12.14 -4.74
CA VAL A 24 -11.70 -11.18 -5.34
C VAL A 24 -12.95 -11.00 -4.48
N GLU A 25 -13.59 -12.12 -4.10
CA GLU A 25 -14.81 -12.10 -3.29
C GLU A 25 -14.49 -11.87 -1.80
N PRO A 26 -15.41 -11.29 -1.01
CA PRO A 26 -15.18 -11.03 0.41
C PRO A 26 -14.68 -12.24 1.20
N ALA A 27 -15.22 -13.42 0.95
CA ALA A 27 -14.79 -14.64 1.65
C ALA A 27 -13.34 -15.03 1.29
N GLU A 28 -12.92 -14.81 0.05
CA GLU A 28 -11.54 -15.04 -0.39
C GLU A 28 -10.60 -14.00 0.26
N ILE A 29 -11.01 -12.72 0.30
CA ILE A 29 -10.27 -11.64 0.96
C ILE A 29 -10.08 -11.95 2.45
N VAL A 30 -11.12 -12.43 3.13
CA VAL A 30 -11.04 -12.83 4.55
C VAL A 30 -10.00 -13.92 4.75
N ALA A 31 -10.09 -15.00 3.97
CA ALA A 31 -9.19 -16.15 4.10
C ALA A 31 -7.73 -15.77 3.81
N ASP A 32 -7.52 -14.99 2.75
CA ASP A 32 -6.19 -14.57 2.33
C ASP A 32 -5.56 -13.56 3.31
N ALA A 33 -6.32 -12.56 3.76
CA ALA A 33 -5.86 -11.59 4.74
C ALA A 33 -5.45 -12.25 6.07
N LEU A 34 -6.27 -13.17 6.59
CA LEU A 34 -5.93 -13.92 7.81
C LEU A 34 -4.69 -14.79 7.61
N GLY A 35 -4.57 -15.48 6.46
CA GLY A 35 -3.40 -16.27 6.11
C GLY A 35 -2.11 -15.42 5.99
N CYS A 36 -2.21 -14.22 5.44
CA CYS A 36 -1.10 -13.27 5.36
C CYS A 36 -0.68 -12.76 6.74
N ILE A 37 -1.64 -12.42 7.61
CA ILE A 37 -1.35 -11.98 8.99
C ILE A 37 -0.67 -13.10 9.79
N GLU A 38 -1.13 -14.35 9.65
CA GLU A 38 -0.47 -15.51 10.26
C GLU A 38 0.97 -15.72 9.74
N ALA A 39 1.22 -15.42 8.46
CA ALA A 39 2.55 -15.52 7.86
C ALA A 39 3.50 -14.38 8.26
N GLY A 40 2.97 -13.28 8.85
CA GLY A 40 3.75 -12.17 9.34
C GLY A 40 3.45 -10.81 8.71
N ALA A 41 2.40 -10.68 7.90
CA ALA A 41 1.97 -9.37 7.43
C ALA A 41 1.39 -8.56 8.60
N ALA A 42 1.88 -7.33 8.75
CA ALA A 42 1.38 -6.39 9.76
C ALA A 42 0.26 -5.49 9.21
N ILE A 43 0.26 -5.24 7.92
CA ILE A 43 -0.71 -4.39 7.23
C ILE A 43 -1.22 -5.12 5.99
N ILE A 44 -2.53 -5.08 5.77
CA ILE A 44 -3.17 -5.65 4.58
C ILE A 44 -3.82 -4.53 3.77
N HIS A 45 -3.50 -4.50 2.49
CA HIS A 45 -4.16 -3.66 1.50
C HIS A 45 -4.99 -4.52 0.55
N ASN A 46 -6.21 -4.07 0.24
CA ASN A 46 -7.01 -4.71 -0.78
C ASN A 46 -7.90 -3.73 -1.54
N HIS A 47 -8.24 -4.13 -2.76
CA HIS A 47 -9.28 -3.51 -3.58
C HIS A 47 -10.60 -4.27 -3.42
N ILE A 48 -11.70 -3.62 -3.80
CA ILE A 48 -13.01 -4.27 -3.96
C ILE A 48 -13.23 -4.62 -5.44
N ASP A 49 -14.12 -5.58 -5.68
CA ASP A 49 -14.42 -6.14 -7.01
C ASP A 49 -15.27 -5.22 -7.90
N ARG A 50 -15.76 -4.08 -7.39
CA ARG A 50 -16.73 -3.20 -8.04
C ARG A 50 -16.27 -1.76 -8.07
N TYR A 51 -16.44 -1.14 -9.24
CA TYR A 51 -16.21 0.30 -9.45
C TYR A 51 -17.53 1.04 -9.63
N GLY A 52 -17.51 2.37 -9.50
CA GLY A 52 -18.69 3.23 -9.68
C GLY A 52 -19.74 3.13 -8.59
N LEU A 53 -19.39 2.61 -7.43
CA LEU A 53 -20.23 2.61 -6.23
C LEU A 53 -20.26 4.02 -5.62
N THR A 54 -21.32 4.32 -4.83
CA THR A 54 -21.26 5.49 -3.95
C THR A 54 -20.25 5.28 -2.82
N VAL A 55 -19.88 6.35 -2.13
CA VAL A 55 -18.97 6.31 -0.97
C VAL A 55 -19.41 5.29 0.07
N GLU A 56 -20.71 5.28 0.42
CA GLU A 56 -21.27 4.37 1.41
C GLU A 56 -21.29 2.92 0.92
N GLN A 57 -21.64 2.71 -0.35
CA GLN A 57 -21.64 1.37 -0.96
C GLN A 57 -20.22 0.80 -1.04
N ALA A 58 -19.23 1.62 -1.40
CA ALA A 58 -17.82 1.20 -1.43
C ALA A 58 -17.33 0.84 -0.02
N ALA A 59 -17.61 1.69 0.97
CA ALA A 59 -17.26 1.41 2.36
C ALA A 59 -17.89 0.10 2.87
N GLU A 60 -19.21 -0.10 2.62
CA GLU A 60 -19.89 -1.34 3.03
C GLU A 60 -19.28 -2.57 2.35
N ARG A 61 -18.92 -2.48 1.05
CA ARG A 61 -18.27 -3.59 0.34
C ARG A 61 -16.91 -3.97 0.94
N TYR A 62 -16.10 -3.00 1.40
CA TYR A 62 -14.91 -3.30 2.18
C TYR A 62 -15.24 -3.97 3.50
N LEU A 63 -16.27 -3.47 4.22
CA LEU A 63 -16.65 -3.96 5.52
C LEU A 63 -17.25 -5.38 5.49
N GLU A 64 -17.79 -5.84 4.37
CA GLU A 64 -18.21 -7.24 4.20
C GLU A 64 -17.03 -8.22 4.45
N ALA A 65 -15.82 -7.88 4.01
CA ALA A 65 -14.63 -8.66 4.28
C ALA A 65 -13.96 -8.29 5.62
N TRP A 66 -13.89 -7.00 5.95
CA TRP A 66 -13.08 -6.54 7.08
C TRP A 66 -13.69 -6.84 8.44
N ARG A 67 -15.03 -6.85 8.58
CA ARG A 67 -15.67 -7.22 9.85
C ARG A 67 -15.28 -8.63 10.31
N PRO A 68 -15.32 -9.70 9.47
CA PRO A 68 -14.83 -11.01 9.85
C PRO A 68 -13.33 -11.03 10.19
N VAL A 69 -12.48 -10.32 9.43
CA VAL A 69 -11.05 -10.22 9.73
C VAL A 69 -10.83 -9.57 11.09
N LEU A 70 -11.47 -8.43 11.37
CA LEU A 70 -11.35 -7.71 12.63
C LEU A 70 -11.97 -8.48 13.82
N ALA A 71 -12.98 -9.30 13.57
CA ALA A 71 -13.53 -10.19 14.60
C ALA A 71 -12.53 -11.29 15.01
N ALA A 72 -11.78 -11.84 14.05
CA ALA A 72 -10.76 -12.85 14.29
C ALA A 72 -9.43 -12.22 14.79
N ARG A 73 -9.08 -11.06 14.28
CA ARG A 73 -7.84 -10.33 14.57
C ARG A 73 -8.16 -8.84 14.83
N PRO A 74 -8.54 -8.48 16.05
CA PRO A 74 -8.88 -7.09 16.41
C PRO A 74 -7.72 -6.10 16.26
N ASP A 75 -6.49 -6.60 16.23
CA ASP A 75 -5.25 -5.88 16.02
C ASP A 75 -4.95 -5.60 14.53
N ALA A 76 -5.62 -6.28 13.58
CA ALA A 76 -5.33 -6.16 12.16
C ALA A 76 -5.37 -4.71 11.67
N LEU A 77 -4.38 -4.35 10.85
CA LEU A 77 -4.30 -3.08 10.15
C LEU A 77 -4.69 -3.31 8.70
N LEU A 78 -5.83 -2.74 8.31
CA LEU A 78 -6.41 -2.89 6.98
C LEU A 78 -6.53 -1.50 6.36
N TYR A 79 -6.40 -1.37 5.03
CA TYR A 79 -6.75 -0.14 4.33
C TYR A 79 -7.18 -0.39 2.88
N PRO A 80 -8.06 0.49 2.32
CA PRO A 80 -8.62 0.36 0.98
C PRO A 80 -7.68 0.94 -0.08
N THR A 81 -8.03 0.80 -1.37
CA THR A 81 -7.48 1.64 -2.44
C THR A 81 -8.26 2.95 -2.57
N VAL A 82 -7.83 3.81 -3.48
CA VAL A 82 -8.58 5.01 -3.87
C VAL A 82 -9.98 4.65 -4.38
N HIS A 83 -10.92 5.56 -4.21
CA HIS A 83 -12.28 5.38 -4.74
C HIS A 83 -12.45 6.11 -6.07
N PHE A 84 -13.05 5.43 -7.03
CA PHE A 84 -13.44 6.02 -8.30
C PHE A 84 -14.96 6.21 -8.32
N GLU A 85 -15.42 7.44 -8.20
CA GLU A 85 -16.81 7.79 -8.41
C GLU A 85 -17.19 7.75 -9.89
N GLN A 86 -18.50 7.81 -10.18
CA GLN A 86 -18.97 7.91 -11.56
C GLN A 86 -18.37 9.15 -12.23
N GLY A 87 -17.52 8.93 -13.24
CA GLY A 87 -16.84 10.02 -13.96
C GLY A 87 -15.32 10.04 -13.85
N SER A 88 -14.69 9.00 -13.25
CA SER A 88 -13.24 8.78 -13.18
C SER A 88 -12.42 9.73 -12.29
N ALA A 89 -13.01 10.61 -11.52
CA ALA A 89 -12.27 11.39 -10.52
C ALA A 89 -11.90 10.51 -9.32
N ILE A 90 -10.63 10.60 -8.88
CA ILE A 90 -10.17 9.94 -7.66
C ILE A 90 -10.78 10.66 -6.45
N SER A 91 -11.36 9.89 -5.53
CA SER A 91 -11.93 10.36 -4.27
C SER A 91 -11.33 9.58 -3.09
N TYR A 92 -11.32 10.21 -1.92
CA TYR A 92 -10.88 9.63 -0.65
C TYR A 92 -11.99 9.63 0.41
N GLU A 93 -13.20 10.07 0.03
CA GLU A 93 -14.31 10.25 0.99
C GLU A 93 -14.78 8.94 1.64
N HIS A 94 -14.59 7.79 0.99
CA HIS A 94 -14.91 6.47 1.55
C HIS A 94 -14.08 6.13 2.81
N LEU A 95 -12.95 6.81 3.04
CA LEU A 95 -12.18 6.67 4.28
C LEU A 95 -12.97 7.14 5.51
N VAL A 96 -13.90 8.08 5.36
CA VAL A 96 -14.68 8.63 6.48
C VAL A 96 -15.58 7.56 7.12
N PRO A 97 -16.49 6.88 6.38
CA PRO A 97 -17.29 5.80 6.96
C PRO A 97 -16.44 4.59 7.40
N LEU A 98 -15.33 4.29 6.72
CA LEU A 98 -14.41 3.23 7.13
C LEU A 98 -13.69 3.56 8.45
N ALA A 99 -13.29 4.81 8.66
CA ALA A 99 -12.72 5.26 9.93
C ALA A 99 -13.73 5.14 11.08
N ALA A 100 -14.99 5.49 10.83
CA ALA A 100 -16.07 5.31 11.80
C ALA A 100 -16.28 3.83 12.18
N ALA A 101 -15.98 2.90 11.26
CA ALA A 101 -16.01 1.46 11.48
C ALA A 101 -14.72 0.89 12.11
N GLY A 102 -13.72 1.74 12.40
CA GLY A 102 -12.50 1.34 13.10
C GLY A 102 -11.25 1.22 12.26
N LEU A 103 -11.26 1.69 10.99
CA LEU A 103 -10.06 1.83 10.19
C LEU A 103 -9.03 2.71 10.91
N ARG A 104 -7.74 2.35 10.79
CA ARG A 104 -6.63 3.12 11.39
C ARG A 104 -5.62 3.61 10.35
N VAL A 105 -5.56 2.97 9.20
CA VAL A 105 -4.65 3.29 8.10
C VAL A 105 -5.48 3.87 6.96
N GLY A 106 -5.17 5.10 6.56
CA GLY A 106 -5.70 5.73 5.36
C GLY A 106 -4.73 5.54 4.19
N LEU A 107 -5.00 6.25 3.11
CA LEU A 107 -4.09 6.29 1.96
C LEU A 107 -4.05 7.68 1.36
N THR A 108 -2.96 7.97 0.67
CA THR A 108 -2.85 9.11 -0.24
C THR A 108 -1.76 8.81 -1.27
N ASP A 109 -2.08 9.00 -2.53
CA ASP A 109 -1.10 8.94 -3.62
C ASP A 109 -0.73 10.38 -3.99
N PRO A 110 0.43 10.88 -3.52
CA PRO A 110 0.71 12.33 -3.47
C PRO A 110 1.25 12.88 -4.80
N GLY A 111 0.68 12.47 -5.93
CA GLY A 111 1.08 12.95 -7.26
C GLY A 111 0.28 12.34 -8.40
N SER A 112 0.68 12.67 -9.63
CA SER A 112 0.07 12.19 -10.87
C SER A 112 1.11 11.52 -11.76
N VAL A 113 0.72 10.45 -12.45
CA VAL A 113 1.59 9.66 -13.33
C VAL A 113 0.82 9.10 -14.51
N ASN A 114 1.47 8.98 -15.69
CA ASN A 114 0.91 8.24 -16.82
C ASN A 114 1.04 6.74 -16.56
N LEU A 115 -0.05 5.99 -16.70
CA LEU A 115 -0.08 4.54 -16.63
C LEU A 115 -0.63 3.97 -17.93
N GLY A 116 -0.08 2.87 -18.40
CA GLY A 116 -0.53 2.27 -19.66
C GLY A 116 0.27 1.03 -20.03
N GLY A 117 -0.03 0.52 -21.22
CA GLY A 117 0.75 -0.54 -21.86
C GLY A 117 1.81 0.03 -22.80
N THR A 118 2.32 -0.84 -23.66
CA THR A 118 3.18 -0.48 -24.78
C THR A 118 2.50 -0.82 -26.09
N ASP A 119 2.81 -0.07 -27.16
CA ASP A 119 2.40 -0.41 -28.52
C ASP A 119 3.27 -1.53 -29.13
N ALA A 120 3.09 -1.80 -30.42
CA ALA A 120 3.82 -2.84 -31.14
C ALA A 120 5.34 -2.59 -31.24
N ASP A 121 5.75 -1.32 -31.12
CA ASP A 121 7.15 -0.91 -31.16
C ASP A 121 7.77 -0.85 -29.75
N GLY A 122 7.01 -1.18 -28.70
CA GLY A 122 7.45 -1.15 -27.30
C GLY A 122 7.43 0.25 -26.69
N VAL A 123 6.78 1.21 -27.35
CA VAL A 123 6.65 2.60 -26.84
C VAL A 123 5.46 2.69 -25.89
N PRO A 124 5.59 3.35 -24.72
CA PRO A 124 4.47 3.54 -23.81
C PRO A 124 3.25 4.19 -24.50
N ALA A 125 2.07 3.58 -24.33
CA ALA A 125 0.85 3.97 -25.01
C ALA A 125 -0.37 3.80 -24.09
N GLY A 126 -1.42 4.60 -24.36
CA GLY A 126 -2.69 4.55 -23.64
C GLY A 126 -3.14 5.90 -23.12
N PRO A 127 -4.43 6.07 -22.83
CA PRO A 127 -5.00 7.35 -22.42
C PRO A 127 -5.00 7.57 -20.90
N LEU A 128 -4.54 6.60 -20.10
CA LEU A 128 -4.71 6.66 -18.65
C LEU A 128 -3.69 7.60 -18.01
N VAL A 129 -4.19 8.69 -17.43
CA VAL A 129 -3.46 9.54 -16.50
C VAL A 129 -4.00 9.29 -15.11
N TYR A 130 -3.20 8.70 -14.23
CA TYR A 130 -3.52 8.60 -12.83
C TYR A 130 -3.28 9.96 -12.19
N ALA A 131 -4.37 10.69 -11.91
CA ALA A 131 -4.29 12.11 -11.63
C ALA A 131 -4.76 12.44 -10.20
N ASN A 132 -3.83 12.97 -9.40
CA ASN A 132 -4.10 13.59 -8.10
C ASN A 132 -3.59 15.02 -8.12
N SER A 133 -4.49 16.00 -8.15
CA SER A 133 -4.13 17.40 -8.00
C SER A 133 -3.64 17.69 -6.58
N PHE A 134 -2.91 18.79 -6.38
CA PHE A 134 -2.54 19.20 -5.02
C PHE A 134 -3.76 19.47 -4.12
N ASP A 135 -4.90 19.86 -4.68
CA ASP A 135 -6.14 20.02 -3.92
C ASP A 135 -6.72 18.67 -3.49
N SER A 136 -6.69 17.66 -4.38
CA SER A 136 -7.10 16.28 -4.04
C SER A 136 -6.20 15.68 -2.95
N ILE A 137 -4.89 15.87 -3.07
CA ILE A 137 -3.90 15.43 -2.07
C ILE A 137 -4.15 16.13 -0.72
N ARG A 138 -4.41 17.45 -0.73
CA ARG A 138 -4.78 18.21 0.47
C ARG A 138 -6.03 17.63 1.12
N ARG A 139 -7.07 17.38 0.32
CA ARG A 139 -8.33 16.80 0.82
C ARG A 139 -8.10 15.42 1.46
N ALA A 140 -7.29 14.55 0.84
CA ALA A 140 -6.94 13.25 1.41
C ALA A 140 -6.22 13.39 2.76
N PHE A 141 -5.26 14.32 2.88
CA PHE A 141 -4.58 14.58 4.14
C PHE A 141 -5.51 15.19 5.20
N ASP A 142 -6.45 16.06 4.80
CA ASP A 142 -7.44 16.62 5.72
C ASP A 142 -8.35 15.50 6.27
N ILE A 143 -8.85 14.60 5.39
CA ILE A 143 -9.62 13.42 5.82
C ILE A 143 -8.80 12.56 6.79
N CYS A 144 -7.55 12.24 6.46
CA CYS A 144 -6.70 11.42 7.35
C CYS A 144 -6.51 12.09 8.72
N ARG A 145 -6.32 13.41 8.76
CA ARG A 145 -6.16 14.18 10.00
C ARG A 145 -7.44 14.19 10.82
N GLU A 146 -8.58 14.52 10.19
CA GLU A 146 -9.90 14.61 10.82
C GLU A 146 -10.38 13.26 11.35
N ALA A 147 -10.19 12.21 10.55
CA ALA A 147 -10.57 10.84 10.87
C ALA A 147 -9.53 10.08 11.70
N LYS A 148 -8.38 10.70 12.03
CA LYS A 148 -7.27 10.10 12.79
C LYS A 148 -6.71 8.83 12.13
N LEU A 149 -6.46 8.90 10.84
CA LEU A 149 -5.86 7.83 10.04
C LEU A 149 -4.39 8.15 9.73
N GLY A 150 -3.51 7.15 9.87
CA GLY A 150 -2.14 7.25 9.36
C GLY A 150 -2.13 6.97 7.86
N PRO A 151 -1.73 7.92 6.98
CA PRO A 151 -1.79 7.69 5.55
C PRO A 151 -0.67 6.76 5.07
N SER A 152 -1.02 5.72 4.34
CA SER A 152 -0.10 4.95 3.51
C SER A 152 0.13 5.74 2.20
N LEU A 153 1.38 6.08 1.91
CA LEU A 153 1.76 7.01 0.84
C LEU A 153 2.44 6.25 -0.30
N ALA A 154 1.78 6.12 -1.45
CA ALA A 154 2.38 5.47 -2.62
C ALA A 154 3.25 6.46 -3.41
N ILE A 155 4.54 6.20 -3.46
CA ILE A 155 5.52 7.01 -4.17
C ILE A 155 5.87 6.33 -5.49
N TYR A 156 5.11 6.62 -6.53
CA TYR A 156 5.35 6.09 -7.87
C TYR A 156 6.48 6.82 -8.59
N GLU A 157 6.66 8.11 -8.31
CA GLU A 157 7.66 8.97 -8.92
C GLU A 157 8.44 9.77 -7.87
N PRO A 158 9.70 10.15 -8.08
CA PRO A 158 10.45 10.99 -7.15
C PRO A 158 9.74 12.32 -6.83
N GLY A 159 8.94 12.83 -7.77
CA GLY A 159 8.11 14.03 -7.57
C GLY A 159 7.07 13.86 -6.48
N PHE A 160 6.49 12.64 -6.31
CA PHE A 160 5.54 12.33 -5.24
C PHE A 160 6.22 12.45 -3.87
N LEU A 161 7.43 11.91 -3.74
CA LEU A 161 8.21 12.01 -2.50
C LEU A 161 8.52 13.47 -2.16
N ARG A 162 8.93 14.26 -3.15
CA ARG A 162 9.21 15.69 -2.94
C ARG A 162 7.99 16.48 -2.48
N ALA A 163 6.80 16.17 -3.04
CA ALA A 163 5.54 16.74 -2.58
C ALA A 163 5.25 16.32 -1.12
N THR A 164 5.34 15.04 -0.80
CA THR A 164 5.18 14.51 0.56
C THR A 164 6.09 15.22 1.57
N LEU A 165 7.38 15.36 1.23
CA LEU A 165 8.37 16.03 2.09
C LEU A 165 8.08 17.53 2.27
N ALA A 166 7.44 18.20 1.30
CA ALA A 166 6.99 19.57 1.47
C ALA A 166 5.90 19.67 2.55
N TRP A 167 4.94 18.73 2.58
CA TRP A 167 3.93 18.64 3.63
C TRP A 167 4.53 18.31 4.99
N TRP A 168 5.48 17.36 5.03
CA TRP A 168 6.19 16.99 6.25
C TRP A 168 6.97 18.18 6.84
N ARG A 169 7.77 18.88 6.04
CA ARG A 169 8.54 20.08 6.48
C ARG A 169 7.63 21.22 6.96
N ALA A 170 6.45 21.32 6.41
CA ALA A 170 5.45 22.29 6.85
C ALA A 170 4.73 21.90 8.16
N GLY A 171 4.97 20.68 8.68
CA GLY A 171 4.24 20.13 9.84
C GLY A 171 2.76 19.84 9.56
N LEU A 172 2.41 19.64 8.29
CA LEU A 172 1.03 19.44 7.83
C LEU A 172 0.74 18.01 7.38
N LEU A 173 1.74 17.12 7.35
CA LEU A 173 1.53 15.71 7.07
C LEU A 173 0.79 15.05 8.24
N PRO A 174 -0.28 14.26 8.02
CA PRO A 174 -0.96 13.56 9.10
C PRO A 174 -0.03 12.59 9.84
N GLN A 175 -0.26 12.45 11.15
CA GLN A 175 0.46 11.50 11.99
C GLN A 175 0.24 10.07 11.53
N GLY A 176 1.26 9.22 11.65
CA GLY A 176 1.16 7.80 11.32
C GLY A 176 1.41 7.48 9.85
N ALA A 177 2.01 8.41 9.12
CA ALA A 177 2.34 8.22 7.71
C ALA A 177 3.39 7.13 7.50
N MET A 178 3.26 6.39 6.40
CA MET A 178 4.26 5.43 5.90
C MET A 178 4.53 5.71 4.42
N ILE A 179 5.79 5.91 4.06
CA ILE A 179 6.23 6.10 2.67
C ILE A 179 6.46 4.73 2.03
N LYS A 180 5.88 4.49 0.85
CA LYS A 180 6.14 3.29 0.05
C LYS A 180 6.85 3.70 -1.24
N LEU A 181 8.11 3.34 -1.35
CA LEU A 181 8.93 3.59 -2.54
C LEU A 181 8.67 2.49 -3.57
N TYR A 182 7.95 2.83 -4.64
CA TYR A 182 7.68 1.91 -5.73
C TYR A 182 8.79 2.00 -6.78
N PHE A 183 9.45 0.88 -7.01
CA PHE A 183 10.34 0.69 -8.14
C PHE A 183 9.60 -0.07 -9.23
N ALA A 184 9.69 0.34 -10.47
CA ALA A 184 9.05 -0.36 -11.58
C ALA A 184 10.08 -1.06 -12.46
N THR A 185 9.79 -2.31 -12.83
CA THR A 185 10.50 -2.99 -13.89
C THR A 185 10.02 -2.47 -15.26
N GLU A 186 10.64 -2.94 -16.34
CA GLU A 186 10.19 -2.63 -17.70
C GLU A 186 8.74 -3.10 -17.99
N ARG A 187 8.21 -4.05 -17.20
CA ARG A 187 6.80 -4.48 -17.29
C ARG A 187 5.84 -3.47 -16.67
N GLY A 188 6.30 -2.64 -15.72
CA GLY A 188 5.47 -1.66 -15.03
C GLY A 188 4.20 -2.28 -14.41
N TYR A 189 3.16 -1.44 -14.24
CA TYR A 189 1.88 -1.88 -13.67
C TYR A 189 0.91 -2.45 -14.72
N LEU A 190 0.82 -1.80 -15.88
CA LEU A 190 -0.07 -2.17 -16.98
C LEU A 190 0.69 -2.51 -18.27
N GLY A 191 2.01 -2.65 -18.19
CA GLY A 191 2.87 -2.99 -19.32
C GLY A 191 3.87 -1.92 -19.74
N ALA A 192 3.72 -0.68 -19.26
CA ALA A 192 4.69 0.40 -19.47
C ALA A 192 5.46 0.73 -18.19
N PRO A 193 6.77 1.01 -18.27
CA PRO A 193 7.57 1.42 -17.12
C PRO A 193 7.17 2.82 -16.64
N PHE A 194 7.38 3.08 -15.35
CA PHE A 194 7.26 4.39 -14.72
C PHE A 194 8.25 4.48 -13.55
N GLY A 195 8.43 5.68 -12.97
CA GLY A 195 9.26 5.87 -11.79
C GLY A 195 10.72 5.48 -11.98
N LEU A 196 11.33 4.93 -10.95
CA LEU A 196 12.71 4.49 -10.96
C LEU A 196 12.80 2.95 -11.05
N PRO A 197 13.81 2.40 -11.77
CA PRO A 197 14.03 0.96 -11.83
C PRO A 197 14.51 0.42 -10.48
N PRO A 198 14.33 -0.90 -10.20
CA PRO A 198 14.71 -1.50 -8.92
C PRO A 198 16.23 -1.70 -8.82
N THR A 199 16.99 -0.63 -8.70
CA THR A 199 18.45 -0.63 -8.59
C THR A 199 18.91 -0.02 -7.27
N GLU A 200 20.13 -0.37 -6.84
CA GLU A 200 20.74 0.25 -5.65
C GLU A 200 20.83 1.78 -5.79
N ARG A 201 21.24 2.27 -6.96
CA ARG A 201 21.36 3.72 -7.21
C ARG A 201 20.02 4.44 -7.14
N ALA A 202 18.95 3.78 -7.59
CA ALA A 202 17.60 4.33 -7.48
C ALA A 202 17.13 4.38 -6.01
N LEU A 203 17.44 3.35 -5.23
CA LEU A 203 17.20 3.36 -3.78
C LEU A 203 18.01 4.49 -3.12
N ASP A 204 19.29 4.65 -3.44
CA ASP A 204 20.13 5.73 -2.91
C ASP A 204 19.56 7.11 -3.23
N ALA A 205 19.04 7.32 -4.45
CA ALA A 205 18.43 8.58 -4.84
C ALA A 205 17.18 8.91 -3.98
N TYR A 206 16.34 7.91 -3.66
CA TYR A 206 15.24 8.09 -2.74
C TYR A 206 15.69 8.36 -1.30
N LEU A 207 16.71 7.62 -0.84
CA LEU A 207 17.23 7.80 0.52
C LEU A 207 17.93 9.16 0.71
N GLU A 208 18.58 9.70 -0.32
CA GLU A 208 19.10 11.06 -0.32
C GLU A 208 17.96 12.10 -0.13
N LEU A 209 16.82 11.91 -0.80
CA LEU A 209 15.65 12.78 -0.60
C LEU A 209 15.06 12.64 0.81
N LEU A 210 15.15 11.46 1.42
CA LEU A 210 14.66 11.16 2.78
C LEU A 210 15.64 11.61 3.88
N ASP A 211 16.81 12.15 3.54
CA ASP A 211 17.76 12.58 4.55
C ASP A 211 17.14 13.56 5.55
N GLY A 212 17.31 13.28 6.84
CA GLY A 212 16.68 14.02 7.94
C GLY A 212 15.17 13.79 8.11
N CYS A 213 14.53 12.93 7.32
CA CYS A 213 13.12 12.54 7.46
C CYS A 213 12.98 11.29 8.30
N ASP A 214 12.14 11.32 9.32
CA ASP A 214 11.91 10.23 10.28
C ASP A 214 10.70 9.35 9.96
N ILE A 215 10.01 9.60 8.83
CA ILE A 215 8.85 8.81 8.43
C ILE A 215 9.31 7.40 8.03
N PRO A 216 8.70 6.34 8.59
CA PRO A 216 8.98 4.98 8.17
C PRO A 216 8.73 4.77 6.68
N TRP A 217 9.61 4.03 6.01
CA TRP A 217 9.49 3.78 4.58
C TRP A 217 9.64 2.30 4.24
N ALA A 218 8.98 1.87 3.18
CA ALA A 218 9.05 0.52 2.62
C ALA A 218 9.48 0.56 1.15
N ALA A 219 10.11 -0.51 0.69
CA ALA A 219 10.34 -0.77 -0.72
C ALA A 219 9.28 -1.70 -1.30
N SER A 220 8.88 -1.45 -2.53
CA SER A 220 8.01 -2.29 -3.35
C SER A 220 8.55 -2.37 -4.78
N ILE A 221 8.26 -3.47 -5.48
CA ILE A 221 8.54 -3.59 -6.92
C ILE A 221 7.24 -3.83 -7.68
N VAL A 222 7.01 -3.02 -8.69
CA VAL A 222 5.90 -3.16 -9.62
C VAL A 222 6.36 -3.88 -10.88
N GLY A 223 5.65 -4.94 -11.25
CA GLY A 223 5.99 -5.76 -12.41
C GLY A 223 7.17 -6.70 -12.18
N GLY A 224 7.48 -7.05 -10.93
CA GLY A 224 8.57 -7.96 -10.56
C GLY A 224 8.27 -8.77 -9.30
N ASP A 225 9.28 -9.47 -8.81
CA ASP A 225 9.26 -10.20 -7.55
C ASP A 225 10.23 -9.51 -6.57
N LEU A 226 9.67 -8.82 -5.56
CA LEU A 226 10.48 -8.05 -4.62
C LEU A 226 11.48 -8.92 -3.87
N CYS A 227 11.05 -10.09 -3.35
CA CYS A 227 11.89 -10.93 -2.51
C CYS A 227 13.02 -11.62 -3.28
N ALA A 228 12.85 -11.80 -4.58
CA ALA A 228 13.88 -12.30 -5.48
C ALA A 228 14.86 -11.20 -5.96
N HIS A 229 14.57 -9.93 -5.65
CA HIS A 229 15.35 -8.79 -6.15
C HIS A 229 16.29 -8.21 -5.09
N PRO A 230 17.56 -7.84 -5.43
CA PRO A 230 18.51 -7.29 -4.47
C PRO A 230 18.03 -6.07 -3.68
N VAL A 231 17.12 -5.26 -4.26
CA VAL A 231 16.62 -4.03 -3.62
C VAL A 231 15.87 -4.32 -2.31
N ALA A 232 15.23 -5.49 -2.16
CA ALA A 232 14.56 -5.86 -0.92
C ALA A 232 15.56 -6.01 0.24
N LYS A 233 16.65 -6.73 0.01
CA LYS A 233 17.72 -6.90 1.01
C LYS A 233 18.37 -5.57 1.34
N LEU A 234 18.70 -4.77 0.34
CA LEU A 234 19.29 -3.44 0.53
C LEU A 234 18.36 -2.52 1.34
N ALA A 235 17.05 -2.54 1.07
CA ALA A 235 16.06 -1.78 1.84
C ALA A 235 16.06 -2.20 3.31
N LEU A 236 16.07 -3.51 3.59
CA LEU A 236 16.13 -4.03 4.96
C LEU A 236 17.41 -3.63 5.68
N GLU A 237 18.56 -3.75 5.03
CA GLU A 237 19.88 -3.38 5.59
C GLU A 237 19.97 -1.88 5.90
N ARG A 238 19.23 -1.03 5.16
CA ARG A 238 19.17 0.42 5.33
C ARG A 238 18.00 0.90 6.21
N GLY A 239 17.35 -0.02 6.95
CA GLY A 239 16.33 0.33 7.93
C GLY A 239 14.90 0.41 7.38
N GLY A 240 14.70 0.17 6.09
CA GLY A 240 13.38 0.14 5.45
C GLY A 240 12.54 -1.07 5.83
N HIS A 241 11.31 -1.06 5.36
CA HIS A 241 10.28 -2.09 5.46
C HIS A 241 9.99 -2.68 4.09
N LEU A 242 9.09 -3.67 3.99
CA LEU A 242 8.73 -4.34 2.74
C LEU A 242 7.24 -4.22 2.44
N HIS A 243 6.92 -4.01 1.16
CA HIS A 243 5.57 -4.05 0.62
C HIS A 243 5.51 -5.07 -0.51
N VAL A 244 4.82 -6.19 -0.26
CA VAL A 244 4.69 -7.35 -1.15
C VAL A 244 3.22 -7.58 -1.51
N GLY A 245 2.93 -8.58 -2.33
CA GLY A 245 1.58 -9.03 -2.63
C GLY A 245 1.29 -9.12 -4.12
N LEU A 246 0.17 -9.75 -4.43
CA LEU A 246 -0.23 -10.06 -5.82
C LEU A 246 -0.63 -8.83 -6.63
N GLU A 247 -0.92 -7.70 -5.99
CA GLU A 247 -1.28 -6.48 -6.71
C GLU A 247 -0.19 -6.03 -7.68
N PHE A 248 1.06 -6.10 -7.27
CA PHE A 248 2.19 -5.61 -8.06
C PHE A 248 3.15 -6.71 -8.52
N TYR A 249 2.85 -7.96 -8.16
CA TYR A 249 3.69 -9.10 -8.53
C TYR A 249 3.72 -9.31 -10.04
N GLY A 250 4.91 -9.36 -10.60
CA GLY A 250 5.15 -9.60 -12.03
C GLY A 250 6.28 -10.60 -12.30
N GLY A 251 6.58 -11.46 -11.32
CA GLY A 251 7.53 -12.58 -11.48
C GLY A 251 6.98 -13.69 -12.37
N ASP A 252 7.80 -14.70 -12.62
CA ASP A 252 7.46 -15.82 -13.54
C ASP A 252 6.71 -16.97 -12.84
N ARG A 253 6.39 -16.83 -11.55
CA ARG A 253 5.62 -17.80 -10.75
C ARG A 253 4.18 -17.35 -10.59
N THR A 254 3.34 -18.24 -10.06
CA THR A 254 1.97 -17.91 -9.59
C THR A 254 1.88 -18.17 -8.08
N PRO A 255 2.56 -17.35 -7.24
CA PRO A 255 2.53 -17.53 -5.80
C PRO A 255 1.18 -17.14 -5.20
N THR A 256 0.94 -17.58 -3.98
CA THR A 256 -0.08 -17.02 -3.09
C THR A 256 0.48 -15.79 -2.37
N ASN A 257 -0.37 -14.91 -1.85
CA ASN A 257 0.06 -13.81 -0.98
C ASN A 257 0.79 -14.32 0.28
N ARG A 258 0.29 -15.41 0.86
CA ARG A 258 0.92 -16.05 2.03
C ARG A 258 2.37 -16.48 1.75
N GLU A 259 2.66 -17.05 0.57
CA GLU A 259 4.02 -17.41 0.15
C GLU A 259 4.90 -16.16 0.06
N LEU A 260 4.44 -15.09 -0.59
CA LEU A 260 5.19 -13.82 -0.70
C LEU A 260 5.49 -13.20 0.67
N VAL A 261 4.53 -13.22 1.60
CA VAL A 261 4.75 -12.75 2.98
C VAL A 261 5.74 -13.64 3.71
N THR A 262 5.67 -14.96 3.53
CA THR A 262 6.61 -15.91 4.15
C THR A 262 8.03 -15.67 3.64
N GLU A 263 8.22 -15.48 2.33
CA GLU A 263 9.51 -15.17 1.71
C GLU A 263 10.06 -13.83 2.22
N ALA A 264 9.21 -12.80 2.38
CA ALA A 264 9.59 -11.52 2.96
C ALA A 264 10.04 -11.68 4.43
N ALA A 265 9.33 -12.48 5.22
CA ALA A 265 9.69 -12.76 6.61
C ALA A 265 11.01 -13.56 6.70
N ASP A 266 11.24 -14.49 5.77
CA ASP A 266 12.51 -15.23 5.67
C ASP A 266 13.68 -14.27 5.36
N LEU A 267 13.47 -13.34 4.43
CA LEU A 267 14.49 -12.34 4.08
C LEU A 267 14.81 -11.43 5.28
N CYS A 268 13.79 -11.03 6.06
CA CYS A 268 14.01 -10.30 7.30
C CYS A 268 14.91 -11.07 8.28
N ARG A 269 14.65 -12.38 8.45
CA ARG A 269 15.48 -13.26 9.31
C ARG A 269 16.91 -13.37 8.78
N GLN A 270 17.11 -13.49 7.46
CA GLN A 270 18.44 -13.56 6.85
C GLN A 270 19.28 -12.31 7.11
N VAL A 271 18.68 -11.13 7.17
CA VAL A 271 19.37 -9.87 7.51
C VAL A 271 19.40 -9.58 9.03
N GLY A 272 18.93 -10.53 9.87
CA GLY A 272 18.97 -10.39 11.33
C GLY A 272 17.93 -9.42 11.90
N ARG A 273 16.81 -9.17 11.17
CA ARG A 273 15.72 -8.32 11.65
C ARG A 273 14.46 -9.15 11.95
N SER A 274 13.79 -8.86 13.07
CA SER A 274 12.49 -9.44 13.39
C SER A 274 11.38 -8.83 12.54
N VAL A 275 10.27 -9.56 12.38
CA VAL A 275 9.04 -9.07 11.74
C VAL A 275 8.15 -8.42 12.79
N ALA A 276 7.52 -7.31 12.45
CA ALA A 276 6.60 -6.59 13.33
C ALA A 276 5.23 -7.26 13.35
N THR A 277 4.62 -7.34 14.53
CA THR A 277 3.17 -7.60 14.64
C THR A 277 2.36 -6.38 14.23
N PRO A 278 1.04 -6.50 13.98
CA PRO A 278 0.20 -5.32 13.69
C PRO A 278 0.27 -4.23 14.78
N GLU A 279 0.32 -4.61 16.07
CA GLU A 279 0.48 -3.66 17.18
C GLU A 279 1.83 -2.95 17.11
N GLN A 280 2.92 -3.69 16.89
CA GLN A 280 4.25 -3.10 16.74
C GLN A 280 4.33 -2.19 15.51
N ALA A 281 3.67 -2.55 14.41
CA ALA A 281 3.57 -1.70 13.23
C ALA A 281 2.82 -0.39 13.55
N ALA A 282 1.72 -0.48 14.30
CA ALA A 282 0.98 0.71 14.74
C ALA A 282 1.84 1.62 15.64
N GLU A 283 2.68 1.05 16.51
CA GLU A 283 3.63 1.81 17.34
C GLU A 283 4.75 2.44 16.49
N ILE A 284 5.37 1.68 15.58
CA ILE A 284 6.44 2.17 14.69
C ILE A 284 5.94 3.34 13.85
N LEU A 285 4.73 3.23 13.31
CA LEU A 285 4.11 4.29 12.51
C LEU A 285 3.62 5.47 13.38
N GLY A 286 3.46 5.28 14.69
CA GLY A 286 2.83 6.28 15.56
C GLY A 286 1.37 6.52 15.17
N LEU A 287 0.63 5.44 14.81
CA LEU A 287 -0.77 5.57 14.42
C LEU A 287 -1.59 6.22 15.54
N PRO A 288 -2.50 7.15 15.22
CA PRO A 288 -3.37 7.75 16.21
C PRO A 288 -4.13 6.70 17.04
N GLY A 289 -4.26 6.95 18.35
CA GLY A 289 -4.94 6.02 19.27
C GLY A 289 -6.39 5.76 18.87
N ARG A 290 -6.86 4.50 19.02
CA ARG A 290 -8.26 4.16 18.84
C ARG A 290 -9.11 4.90 19.89
N THR A 291 -10.01 5.74 19.46
CA THR A 291 -11.18 6.10 20.27
C THR A 291 -12.23 4.99 20.06
N VAL A 292 -12.08 3.85 20.77
CA VAL A 292 -13.09 2.79 20.72
C VAL A 292 -14.33 3.32 21.43
N ARG A 293 -15.30 3.85 20.69
CA ARG A 293 -16.68 3.85 21.14
C ARG A 293 -17.19 2.43 20.89
N LEU A 294 -17.10 1.57 21.92
CA LEU A 294 -17.91 0.38 21.97
C LEU A 294 -19.36 0.87 21.87
N ALA A 295 -20.01 0.63 20.74
CA ALA A 295 -21.45 0.71 20.66
C ALA A 295 -21.95 -0.40 21.60
N THR A 296 -22.34 -0.01 22.81
CA THR A 296 -23.16 -0.85 23.66
C THR A 296 -24.49 -1.04 22.94
N SER A 297 -24.75 -2.31 22.58
CA SER A 297 -25.99 -2.86 22.02
C SER A 297 -27.25 -2.28 22.60
#